data_68fa99fdda12654af3e7db1357388e6d
#
_entry.id   68fa99fdda12654af3e7db1357388e6d
#
_cell.length_a   1.000
_cell.length_b   1.000
_cell.length_c   1.000
_cell.angle_alpha   90.00
_cell.angle_beta   90.00
_cell.angle_gamma   90.00
#
_symmetry.space_group_name_H-M   'P 1'
#
loop_
_entity.id
_entity.type
_entity.pdbx_description
1 polymer ?
#
loop_
_entity_poly.entity_id
_entity_poly.type
_entity_poly.pdbx_seq_one_letter_code
_entity_poly.pdbx_strand_id
1 'polypeptide(L)'
;MKIYTVENLPGVNYEVLGTVTGSTVQSKNFISDFGQSLKNIVGGELRAYTQMMENARRLSTERMMAQAQALGADAVIGVRYSTSAIMAQAAEVLVYGTAIRYK
;
A
#
# COMPACT_ATOMS: atom_id res chain seq x y z
N MET A 1 6.92 13.12 1.76
CA MET A 1 7.56 12.42 0.62
C MET A 1 6.51 12.15 -0.45
N LYS A 2 6.84 12.45 -1.69
CA LYS A 2 5.95 12.15 -2.81
C LYS A 2 6.21 10.77 -3.37
N ILE A 3 5.15 10.10 -3.80
CA ILE A 3 5.23 8.83 -4.48
C ILE A 3 4.56 8.95 -5.84
N TYR A 4 5.09 8.24 -6.83
CA TYR A 4 4.65 8.35 -8.22
C TYR A 4 4.53 6.96 -8.84
N THR A 5 3.53 6.80 -9.71
CA THR A 5 3.42 5.57 -10.49
C THR A 5 4.30 5.59 -11.74
N VAL A 6 4.73 6.78 -12.18
CA VAL A 6 5.66 6.88 -13.32
C VAL A 6 6.99 6.23 -13.00
N GLU A 7 7.64 5.68 -14.02
CA GLU A 7 8.92 5.01 -13.87
C GLU A 7 10.12 5.94 -14.01
N ASN A 8 9.86 7.19 -14.38
CA ASN A 8 10.89 8.20 -14.56
C ASN A 8 10.30 9.57 -14.30
N LEU A 9 11.14 10.49 -13.80
CA LEU A 9 10.78 11.89 -13.60
C LEU A 9 11.53 12.72 -14.64
N PRO A 10 10.89 13.10 -15.77
CA PRO A 10 11.54 13.88 -16.81
C PRO A 10 12.07 15.22 -16.27
N GLY A 11 13.28 15.57 -16.64
CA GLY A 11 13.90 16.83 -16.24
C GLY A 11 14.43 16.87 -14.82
N VAL A 12 14.38 15.77 -14.11
CA VAL A 12 14.87 15.68 -12.73
C VAL A 12 16.09 14.77 -12.67
N ASN A 13 17.17 15.27 -12.10
CA ASN A 13 18.34 14.46 -11.84
C ASN A 13 18.18 13.74 -10.49
N TYR A 14 18.35 12.44 -10.51
CA TYR A 14 18.22 11.64 -9.29
C TYR A 14 19.12 10.41 -9.36
N GLU A 15 19.43 9.86 -8.19
CA GLU A 15 20.08 8.54 -8.11
C GLU A 15 19.09 7.53 -7.55
N VAL A 16 19.19 6.30 -8.01
CA VAL A 16 18.36 5.19 -7.56
C VAL A 16 19.00 4.62 -6.29
N LEU A 17 18.20 4.51 -5.23
CA LEU A 17 18.64 3.96 -3.95
C LEU A 17 18.29 2.49 -3.80
N GLY A 18 17.22 2.03 -4.44
CA GLY A 18 16.84 0.63 -4.38
C GLY A 18 15.33 0.44 -4.31
N THR A 19 14.92 -0.82 -4.29
CA THR A 19 13.52 -1.20 -4.18
C THR A 19 13.05 -1.09 -2.74
N VAL A 20 11.87 -0.54 -2.55
CA VAL A 20 11.22 -0.44 -1.24
C VAL A 20 9.84 -1.07 -1.31
N THR A 21 9.41 -1.65 -0.20
CA THR A 21 8.13 -2.34 -0.13
C THR A 21 7.42 -2.00 1.18
N GLY A 22 6.11 -2.20 1.18
CA GLY A 22 5.31 -2.19 2.38
C GLY A 22 4.15 -3.15 2.22
N SER A 23 3.78 -3.85 3.27
CA SER A 23 2.68 -4.79 3.18
C SER A 23 1.84 -4.79 4.44
N THR A 24 0.60 -5.21 4.27
CA THR A 24 -0.37 -5.38 5.34
C THR A 24 -1.15 -6.64 5.06
N VAL A 25 -1.29 -7.49 6.07
CA VAL A 25 -2.09 -8.71 5.98
C VAL A 25 -3.42 -8.47 6.68
N GLN A 26 -4.50 -8.74 5.98
CA GLN A 26 -5.86 -8.69 6.52
C GLN A 26 -6.36 -10.12 6.72
N SER A 27 -6.96 -10.39 7.88
CA SER A 27 -7.40 -11.73 8.23
C SER A 27 -8.90 -11.77 8.49
N LYS A 28 -9.45 -13.01 8.53
CA LYS A 28 -10.85 -13.24 8.85
C LYS A 28 -11.24 -12.66 10.22
N ASN A 29 -10.37 -12.75 11.22
CA ASN A 29 -10.67 -12.22 12.54
C ASN A 29 -10.86 -10.71 12.50
N PHE A 30 -10.02 -10.02 11.74
CA PHE A 30 -10.18 -8.59 11.51
C PHE A 30 -11.48 -8.30 10.76
N ILE A 31 -11.79 -9.09 9.73
CA ILE A 31 -13.02 -8.96 8.96
C ILE A 31 -14.25 -9.21 9.82
N SER A 32 -14.19 -10.18 10.75
CA SER A 32 -15.34 -10.50 11.59
C SER A 32 -15.71 -9.38 12.55
N ASP A 33 -14.75 -8.55 12.97
CA ASP A 33 -15.05 -7.36 13.77
C ASP A 33 -15.88 -6.35 12.98
N PHE A 34 -15.68 -6.30 11.67
CA PHE A 34 -16.50 -5.51 10.77
C PHE A 34 -17.75 -6.25 10.33
N GLY A 35 -17.78 -7.57 10.45
CA GLY A 35 -18.87 -8.41 9.94
C GLY A 35 -20.21 -8.08 10.52
N GLN A 36 -20.28 -7.70 11.79
CA GLN A 36 -21.55 -7.31 12.42
C GLN A 36 -22.09 -6.02 11.82
N SER A 37 -21.22 -5.09 11.48
CA SER A 37 -21.61 -3.87 10.80
C SER A 37 -22.07 -4.16 9.37
N LEU A 38 -21.50 -5.16 8.71
CA LEU A 38 -21.84 -5.55 7.36
C LEU A 38 -23.25 -6.14 7.27
N LYS A 39 -23.71 -6.82 8.32
CA LYS A 39 -25.05 -7.42 8.34
C LYS A 39 -26.16 -6.39 8.17
N ASN A 40 -25.89 -5.14 8.47
CA ASN A 40 -26.86 -4.06 8.38
C ASN A 40 -26.78 -3.31 7.05
N ILE A 41 -25.87 -3.70 6.16
CA ILE A 41 -25.73 -3.07 4.85
C ILE A 41 -26.67 -3.77 3.88
N VAL A 42 -27.61 -3.02 3.34
CA VAL A 42 -28.61 -3.53 2.40
C VAL A 42 -28.22 -3.05 1.01
N GLY A 43 -27.84 -4.01 0.16
CA GLY A 43 -27.52 -3.75 -1.24
C GLY A 43 -26.25 -2.93 -1.44
N GLY A 44 -25.74 -2.90 -2.66
CA GLY A 44 -24.63 -2.08 -3.05
C GLY A 44 -23.28 -2.50 -2.48
N GLU A 45 -22.37 -1.55 -2.42
CA GLU A 45 -21.02 -1.76 -2.00
C GLU A 45 -20.91 -2.04 -0.50
N LEU A 46 -19.99 -2.92 -0.14
CA LEU A 46 -19.70 -3.24 1.26
C LEU A 46 -18.74 -2.20 1.83
N ARG A 47 -19.29 -1.14 2.38
CA ARG A 47 -18.51 0.01 2.86
C ARG A 47 -17.43 -0.35 3.86
N ALA A 48 -17.73 -1.28 4.79
CA ALA A 48 -16.73 -1.69 5.78
C ALA A 48 -15.54 -2.39 5.12
N TYR A 49 -15.78 -3.19 4.09
CA TYR A 49 -14.70 -3.81 3.32
C TYR A 49 -13.89 -2.78 2.56
N THR A 50 -14.57 -1.84 1.92
CA THR A 50 -13.89 -0.76 1.19
C THR A 50 -12.98 0.03 2.13
N GLN A 51 -13.51 0.41 3.29
CA GLN A 51 -12.74 1.16 4.28
C GLN A 51 -11.56 0.34 4.82
N MET A 52 -11.77 -0.95 5.07
CA MET A 52 -10.72 -1.85 5.51
C MET A 52 -9.59 -1.94 4.48
N MET A 53 -9.94 -2.07 3.20
CA MET A 53 -8.96 -2.15 2.14
C MET A 53 -8.23 -0.83 1.93
N GLU A 54 -8.94 0.29 2.05
CA GLU A 54 -8.31 1.61 1.99
C GLU A 54 -7.30 1.79 3.12
N ASN A 55 -7.66 1.38 4.33
CA ASN A 55 -6.76 1.44 5.48
C ASN A 55 -5.54 0.54 5.27
N ALA A 56 -5.74 -0.64 4.69
CA ALA A 56 -4.66 -1.56 4.39
C ALA A 56 -3.68 -0.97 3.36
N ARG A 57 -4.21 -0.33 2.31
CA ARG A 57 -3.37 0.34 1.31
C ARG A 57 -2.59 1.49 1.93
N ARG A 58 -3.25 2.31 2.74
CA ARG A 58 -2.61 3.44 3.42
C ARG A 58 -1.48 2.96 4.33
N LEU A 59 -1.74 1.95 5.14
CA LEU A 59 -0.73 1.41 6.06
C LEU A 59 0.44 0.79 5.30
N SER A 60 0.17 0.05 4.24
CA SER A 60 1.22 -0.51 3.39
C SER A 60 2.08 0.58 2.77
N THR A 61 1.44 1.66 2.30
CA THR A 61 2.14 2.81 1.72
C THR A 61 3.02 3.50 2.76
N GLU A 62 2.51 3.69 3.97
CA GLU A 62 3.28 4.29 5.07
C GLU A 62 4.52 3.45 5.41
N ARG A 63 4.38 2.13 5.40
CA ARG A 63 5.50 1.21 5.65
C ARG A 63 6.54 1.29 4.55
N MET A 64 6.11 1.37 3.29
CA MET A 64 7.03 1.56 2.16
C MET A 64 7.77 2.89 2.28
N MET A 65 7.05 3.96 2.59
CA MET A 65 7.64 5.29 2.74
C MET A 65 8.63 5.34 3.90
N ALA A 66 8.35 4.66 5.00
CA ALA A 66 9.28 4.57 6.13
C ALA A 66 10.57 3.88 5.71
N GLN A 67 10.47 2.82 4.91
CA GLN A 67 11.65 2.12 4.38
C GLN A 67 12.45 3.04 3.45
N ALA A 68 11.75 3.79 2.60
CA ALA A 68 12.41 4.76 1.70
C ALA A 68 13.12 5.87 2.49
N GLN A 69 12.47 6.38 3.53
CA GLN A 69 13.08 7.41 4.38
C GLN A 69 14.34 6.90 5.08
N ALA A 70 14.34 5.64 5.50
CA ALA A 70 15.51 5.02 6.12
C ALA A 70 16.70 4.94 5.15
N LEU A 71 16.44 4.91 3.85
CA LEU A 71 17.48 4.95 2.82
C LEU A 71 17.92 6.37 2.46
N GLY A 72 17.26 7.38 3.02
CA GLY A 72 17.54 8.77 2.67
C GLY A 72 16.88 9.22 1.38
N ALA A 73 15.78 8.59 1.00
CA ALA A 73 15.08 8.92 -0.25
C ALA A 73 14.32 10.24 -0.17
N ASP A 74 14.21 10.91 -1.30
CA ASP A 74 13.38 12.09 -1.47
C ASP A 74 12.02 11.75 -2.04
N ALA A 75 11.91 10.64 -2.79
CA ALA A 75 10.68 10.21 -3.43
C ALA A 75 10.73 8.72 -3.76
N VAL A 76 9.58 8.18 -4.14
CA VAL A 76 9.46 6.80 -4.63
C VAL A 76 8.76 6.86 -5.99
N ILE A 77 9.36 6.23 -6.99
CA ILE A 77 8.81 6.16 -8.35
C ILE A 77 8.46 4.72 -8.70
N GLY A 78 7.67 4.55 -9.76
CA GLY A 78 7.26 3.22 -10.22
C GLY A 78 6.40 2.47 -9.21
N VAL A 79 5.61 3.20 -8.42
CA VAL A 79 4.81 2.59 -7.34
C VAL A 79 3.70 1.73 -7.92
N ARG A 80 3.58 0.50 -7.42
CA ARG A 80 2.55 -0.46 -7.80
C ARG A 80 1.98 -1.10 -6.54
N TYR A 81 0.70 -1.44 -6.63
CA TYR A 81 -0.01 -2.17 -5.58
C TYR A 81 -0.39 -3.55 -6.09
N SER A 82 -0.37 -4.52 -5.20
CA SER A 82 -0.79 -5.88 -5.49
C SER A 82 -1.57 -6.41 -4.30
N THR A 83 -2.62 -7.16 -4.59
CA THR A 83 -3.42 -7.82 -3.56
C THR A 83 -3.44 -9.30 -3.88
N SER A 84 -3.13 -10.15 -2.90
CA SER A 84 -3.15 -11.58 -3.11
C SER A 84 -3.74 -12.30 -1.91
N ALA A 85 -4.46 -13.38 -2.19
CA ALA A 85 -4.95 -14.27 -1.15
C ALA A 85 -3.79 -15.14 -0.68
N ILE A 86 -3.50 -15.08 0.63
CA ILE A 86 -2.45 -15.89 1.23
C ILE A 86 -3.01 -17.25 1.62
N MET A 87 -4.24 -17.24 2.12
CA MET A 87 -5.00 -18.42 2.47
C MET A 87 -6.48 -18.08 2.38
N ALA A 88 -7.36 -19.05 2.64
CA ALA A 88 -8.80 -18.89 2.43
C ALA A 88 -9.41 -17.65 3.10
N GLN A 89 -8.80 -17.14 4.16
CA GLN A 89 -9.39 -16.07 4.96
C GLN A 89 -8.38 -14.98 5.29
N ALA A 90 -7.33 -14.87 4.51
CA ALA A 90 -6.32 -13.84 4.67
C ALA A 90 -5.82 -13.38 3.32
N ALA A 91 -5.63 -12.08 3.21
CA ALA A 91 -5.11 -11.45 2.00
C ALA A 91 -4.00 -10.48 2.36
N GLU A 92 -3.06 -10.31 1.45
CA GLU A 92 -2.00 -9.33 1.57
C GLU A 92 -2.25 -8.16 0.63
N VAL A 93 -2.07 -6.95 1.13
CA VAL A 93 -1.95 -5.76 0.30
C VAL A 93 -0.48 -5.37 0.30
N LEU A 94 0.13 -5.45 -0.86
CA LEU A 94 1.54 -5.13 -1.05
C LEU A 94 1.66 -3.87 -1.89
N VAL A 95 2.56 -2.97 -1.51
CA VAL A 95 2.99 -1.86 -2.34
C VAL A 95 4.50 -1.93 -2.49
N TYR A 96 5.00 -1.57 -3.66
CA TYR A 96 6.44 -1.53 -3.93
C TYR A 96 6.75 -0.43 -4.92
N GLY A 97 8.00 -0.02 -4.93
CA GLY A 97 8.50 1.00 -5.82
C GLY A 97 10.00 1.15 -5.71
N THR A 98 10.53 2.16 -6.37
CA THR A 98 11.95 2.46 -6.39
C THR A 98 12.20 3.77 -5.64
N ALA A 99 12.99 3.69 -4.58
CA ALA A 99 13.39 4.88 -3.81
C ALA A 99 14.47 5.63 -4.59
N ILE A 100 14.34 6.94 -4.66
CA ILE A 100 15.28 7.83 -5.35
C ILE A 100 15.65 9.00 -4.47
N ARG A 101 16.82 9.57 -4.75
CA ARG A 101 17.27 10.80 -4.10
C ARG A 101 17.66 11.81 -5.17
N TYR A 102 17.16 13.03 -5.05
CA TYR A 102 17.50 14.10 -5.98
C TYR A 102 18.98 14.46 -5.86
N LYS A 103 19.56 14.75 -6.99
CA LYS A 103 20.94 15.22 -7.04
C LYS A 103 21.04 16.72 -7.08
#